data_221ebcf0c1d7bc35e5e2f6e5c5298962
#
_entry.id   221ebcf0c1d7bc35e5e2f6e5c5298962
#
_cell.length_a   1.000
_cell.length_b   1.000
_cell.length_c   1.000
_cell.angle_alpha   90.00
_cell.angle_beta   90.00
_cell.angle_gamma   90.00
#
_symmetry.space_group_name_H-M   'P 1'
#
loop_
_entity.id
_entity.type
_entity.pdbx_description
1 polymer ?
#
loop_
_entity_poly.entity_id
_entity_poly.type
_entity_poly.pdbx_seq_one_letter_code
_entity_poly.pdbx_strand_id
1 'polypeptide(L)'
;MKKMILISLLLISMISCAAGVSTAGTSTMPDTPDNYNIPQSFNLGKNYYNVEGSPDLSATIIGSNELDRDQTATLNIDIMNRGKLLGFENDRTPYGSDEIYAAKTEMKLESKIVDATNVVASLSVDPGSPIEVKSVSQQIGSIKSGENALTPAKFDIKVDKKANAGEYNLYLNLSYDYQKNVQITNPDSVAQTYDENRWYGMMNQSQILKIKVKDQADFEIVNTTGSISPGGEDLIQIEVKNTGEEEARNVKAIINPSDPLSTTDSTAFLSTIPPGSTAIAKIKIKADSEAVPKMYGIDTVIRYETPEGDINYSDTLQAPVEVKEAGFFERLFGWI
;
A
#
# COMPACT_ATOMS: atom_id res chain seq x y z
N MET A 1 2.92 -30.64 50.53
CA MET A 1 3.64 -29.48 49.93
C MET A 1 2.63 -28.72 49.05
N LYS A 2 2.10 -27.64 49.58
CA LYS A 2 1.03 -26.83 48.93
C LYS A 2 1.67 -25.90 47.88
N LYS A 3 1.24 -26.02 46.63
CA LYS A 3 1.55 -25.02 45.58
C LYS A 3 0.57 -23.87 45.72
N MET A 4 1.08 -22.69 46.05
CA MET A 4 0.36 -21.40 45.98
C MET A 4 0.27 -20.97 44.52
N ILE A 5 -0.95 -20.84 44.05
CA ILE A 5 -1.25 -20.19 42.74
C ILE A 5 -1.49 -18.70 43.03
N LEU A 6 -0.61 -17.86 42.49
CA LEU A 6 -0.74 -16.41 42.55
C LEU A 6 -1.68 -15.96 41.42
N ILE A 7 -2.90 -15.59 41.77
CA ILE A 7 -3.84 -14.98 40.83
C ILE A 7 -3.58 -13.46 40.83
N SER A 8 -3.00 -12.94 39.76
CA SER A 8 -2.87 -11.51 39.56
C SER A 8 -4.21 -10.95 39.05
N LEU A 9 -4.86 -10.17 39.90
CA LEU A 9 -6.10 -9.47 39.60
C LEU A 9 -5.78 -8.27 38.68
N LEU A 10 -6.14 -8.38 37.40
CA LEU A 10 -6.04 -7.26 36.45
C LEU A 10 -7.27 -6.36 36.67
N LEU A 11 -7.06 -5.19 37.27
CA LEU A 11 -8.09 -4.16 37.40
C LEU A 11 -8.30 -3.52 36.02
N ILE A 12 -9.38 -3.90 35.34
CA ILE A 12 -9.85 -3.18 34.16
C ILE A 12 -10.70 -2.01 34.66
N SER A 13 -10.12 -0.79 34.57
CA SER A 13 -10.89 0.43 34.77
C SER A 13 -11.80 0.66 33.55
N MET A 14 -13.08 0.36 33.71
CA MET A 14 -14.11 0.79 32.75
C MET A 14 -14.26 2.31 32.84
N ILE A 15 -13.75 3.02 31.84
CA ILE A 15 -14.12 4.40 31.59
C ILE A 15 -15.53 4.34 30.97
N SER A 16 -16.53 4.60 31.78
CA SER A 16 -17.91 4.83 31.32
C SER A 16 -17.92 6.15 30.52
N CYS A 17 -17.97 6.07 29.20
CA CYS A 17 -18.39 7.19 28.38
C CYS A 17 -19.87 7.45 28.63
N ALA A 18 -20.19 8.40 29.50
CA ALA A 18 -21.52 8.97 29.59
C ALA A 18 -21.75 9.71 28.26
N ALA A 19 -22.71 9.20 27.45
CA ALA A 19 -23.25 9.91 26.32
C ALA A 19 -24.03 11.13 26.86
N GLY A 20 -23.35 12.28 26.91
CA GLY A 20 -23.98 13.55 27.16
C GLY A 20 -24.88 13.89 25.99
N VAL A 21 -26.19 13.90 26.23
CA VAL A 21 -27.17 14.51 25.33
C VAL A 21 -26.81 15.98 25.25
N SER A 22 -26.22 16.39 24.12
CA SER A 22 -25.99 17.79 23.81
C SER A 22 -27.33 18.44 23.55
N THR A 23 -27.89 19.08 24.58
CA THR A 23 -28.87 20.14 24.38
C THR A 23 -28.18 21.22 23.54
N ALA A 24 -28.86 21.65 22.46
CA ALA A 24 -28.45 22.79 21.67
C ALA A 24 -28.28 24.02 22.58
N GLY A 25 -27.06 24.12 23.12
CA GLY A 25 -26.65 25.33 23.83
C GLY A 25 -26.35 26.37 22.77
N THR A 26 -26.99 27.49 22.81
CA THR A 26 -26.51 28.76 22.28
C THR A 26 -25.00 28.77 22.44
N SER A 27 -24.26 28.80 21.32
CA SER A 27 -22.81 28.93 21.35
C SER A 27 -22.46 30.30 21.92
N THR A 28 -22.31 30.35 23.24
CA THR A 28 -21.57 31.44 23.85
C THR A 28 -20.13 31.25 23.37
N MET A 29 -19.62 32.24 22.64
CA MET A 29 -18.20 32.31 22.35
C MET A 29 -17.42 32.05 23.65
N PRO A 30 -16.32 31.29 23.62
CA PRO A 30 -15.48 31.11 24.78
C PRO A 30 -15.11 32.50 25.33
N ASP A 31 -15.20 32.65 26.65
CA ASP A 31 -14.82 33.90 27.34
C ASP A 31 -13.51 34.40 26.81
N THR A 32 -13.58 35.49 26.04
CA THR A 32 -12.35 36.16 25.56
C THR A 32 -11.67 36.77 26.80
N PRO A 33 -10.35 36.64 26.93
CA PRO A 33 -9.63 37.26 28.03
C PRO A 33 -10.00 38.75 28.09
N ASP A 34 -10.27 39.28 29.24
CA ASP A 34 -10.77 40.65 29.52
C ASP A 34 -9.93 41.80 28.96
N ASN A 35 -8.84 41.50 28.21
CA ASN A 35 -7.90 42.46 27.65
C ASN A 35 -8.12 42.77 26.16
N TYR A 36 -9.08 42.13 25.48
CA TYR A 36 -9.40 42.47 24.11
C TYR A 36 -10.60 43.42 24.08
N ASN A 37 -10.36 44.66 23.73
CA ASN A 37 -11.40 45.63 23.45
C ASN A 37 -12.05 45.29 22.09
N ILE A 38 -12.82 44.24 22.04
CA ILE A 38 -13.54 43.81 20.84
C ILE A 38 -14.66 44.84 20.60
N PRO A 39 -14.70 45.53 19.46
CA PRO A 39 -15.77 46.47 19.16
C PRO A 39 -17.13 45.75 19.23
N GLN A 40 -18.08 46.36 19.94
CA GLN A 40 -19.42 45.79 20.09
C GLN A 40 -20.24 45.75 18.79
N SER A 41 -19.75 46.41 17.74
CA SER A 41 -20.30 46.32 16.38
C SER A 41 -19.17 46.05 15.40
N PHE A 42 -19.20 44.88 14.78
CA PHE A 42 -18.37 44.58 13.61
C PHE A 42 -19.14 45.01 12.37
N ASN A 43 -18.55 45.85 11.54
CA ASN A 43 -18.98 46.00 10.17
C ASN A 43 -18.41 44.82 9.38
N LEU A 44 -19.15 43.71 9.38
CA LEU A 44 -18.75 42.49 8.67
C LEU A 44 -18.93 42.60 7.15
N GLY A 45 -19.33 43.80 6.67
CA GLY A 45 -19.64 43.99 5.28
C GLY A 45 -21.04 43.54 4.90
N LYS A 46 -21.33 43.66 3.62
CA LYS A 46 -22.59 43.23 3.01
C LYS A 46 -22.29 42.05 2.12
N ASN A 47 -23.09 40.99 2.17
CA ASN A 47 -23.04 39.91 1.21
C ASN A 47 -23.88 40.27 0.01
N TYR A 48 -23.29 40.31 -1.18
CA TYR A 48 -23.99 40.64 -2.42
C TYR A 48 -24.34 39.43 -3.26
N TYR A 49 -23.52 38.38 -3.16
CA TYR A 49 -23.69 37.11 -3.87
C TYR A 49 -23.45 35.91 -2.96
N ASN A 50 -24.17 34.86 -3.25
CA ASN A 50 -23.84 33.52 -2.79
C ASN A 50 -23.32 32.73 -4.01
N VAL A 51 -22.16 32.13 -3.87
CA VAL A 51 -21.51 31.37 -4.94
C VAL A 51 -21.65 29.90 -4.69
N GLU A 52 -22.21 29.18 -5.65
CA GLU A 52 -22.32 27.72 -5.59
C GLU A 52 -21.16 27.06 -6.32
N GLY A 53 -20.58 26.10 -5.66
CA GLY A 53 -19.45 25.31 -6.15
C GLY A 53 -18.59 24.80 -5.01
N SER A 54 -17.69 23.90 -5.34
CA SER A 54 -16.69 23.37 -4.39
C SER A 54 -15.52 22.77 -5.14
N PRO A 55 -14.35 22.61 -4.51
CA PRO A 55 -13.30 21.79 -5.08
C PRO A 55 -13.78 20.35 -5.23
N ASP A 56 -13.27 19.64 -6.25
CA ASP A 56 -13.49 18.22 -6.49
C ASP A 56 -12.17 17.61 -6.94
N LEU A 57 -11.46 16.99 -5.99
CA LEU A 57 -10.16 16.39 -6.25
C LEU A 57 -10.31 14.97 -6.78
N SER A 58 -9.62 14.65 -7.85
CA SER A 58 -9.53 13.30 -8.38
C SER A 58 -8.08 12.90 -8.57
N ALA A 59 -7.78 11.62 -8.33
CA ALA A 59 -6.41 11.11 -8.35
C ALA A 59 -6.28 9.90 -9.26
N THR A 60 -5.13 9.77 -9.93
CA THR A 60 -4.79 8.63 -10.79
C THR A 60 -3.33 8.23 -10.60
N ILE A 61 -3.06 6.93 -10.66
CA ILE A 61 -1.68 6.42 -10.64
C ILE A 61 -1.04 6.69 -12.01
N ILE A 62 0.17 7.26 -11.99
CA ILE A 62 0.98 7.48 -13.19
C ILE A 62 1.88 6.25 -13.40
N GLY A 63 1.82 5.65 -14.58
CA GLY A 63 2.62 4.49 -14.94
C GLY A 63 1.92 3.17 -14.65
N SER A 64 2.73 2.12 -14.43
CA SER A 64 2.19 0.79 -14.12
C SER A 64 1.65 0.72 -12.70
N ASN A 65 0.51 0.10 -12.56
CA ASN A 65 -0.07 -0.32 -11.29
C ASN A 65 0.12 -1.82 -11.02
N GLU A 66 0.91 -2.52 -11.84
CA GLU A 66 1.26 -3.92 -11.65
C GLU A 66 2.63 -4.03 -10.97
N LEU A 67 2.72 -4.87 -9.95
CA LEU A 67 3.90 -5.04 -9.09
C LEU A 67 4.21 -6.52 -8.90
N ASP A 68 5.50 -6.82 -8.76
CA ASP A 68 5.97 -8.15 -8.41
C ASP A 68 5.96 -8.36 -6.89
N ARG A 69 6.00 -9.61 -6.43
CA ARG A 69 6.20 -9.96 -5.02
C ARG A 69 7.57 -9.47 -4.55
N ASP A 70 7.67 -9.12 -3.25
CA ASP A 70 8.85 -8.53 -2.60
C ASP A 70 9.32 -7.20 -3.22
N GLN A 71 8.59 -6.65 -4.20
CA GLN A 71 8.94 -5.39 -4.84
C GLN A 71 8.69 -4.21 -3.91
N THR A 72 9.67 -3.31 -3.86
CA THR A 72 9.47 -1.94 -3.34
C THR A 72 9.32 -0.99 -4.53
N ALA A 73 8.27 -0.19 -4.52
CA ALA A 73 7.96 0.73 -5.61
C ALA A 73 7.52 2.08 -5.06
N THR A 74 7.82 3.15 -5.81
CA THR A 74 7.28 4.48 -5.56
C THR A 74 6.08 4.71 -6.48
N LEU A 75 4.88 4.79 -5.91
CA LEU A 75 3.68 5.18 -6.65
C LEU A 75 3.69 6.70 -6.85
N ASN A 76 3.59 7.12 -8.09
CA ASN A 76 3.37 8.51 -8.45
C ASN A 76 1.87 8.69 -8.72
N ILE A 77 1.23 9.58 -7.97
CA ILE A 77 -0.21 9.82 -8.05
C ILE A 77 -0.44 11.26 -8.51
N ASP A 78 -1.02 11.42 -9.67
CA ASP A 78 -1.47 12.71 -10.17
C ASP A 78 -2.80 13.09 -9.51
N ILE A 79 -2.92 14.35 -9.08
CA ILE A 79 -4.11 14.86 -8.41
C ILE A 79 -4.58 16.09 -9.17
N MET A 80 -5.81 16.04 -9.66
CA MET A 80 -6.45 17.10 -10.43
C MET A 80 -7.66 17.67 -9.67
N ASN A 81 -7.82 18.98 -9.66
CA ASN A 81 -9.03 19.60 -9.16
C ASN A 81 -10.03 19.82 -10.31
N ARG A 82 -11.14 19.07 -10.30
CA ARG A 82 -12.23 19.14 -11.26
C ARG A 82 -13.38 20.02 -10.79
N GLY A 83 -13.22 20.68 -9.64
CA GLY A 83 -14.21 21.59 -9.07
C GLY A 83 -14.66 22.64 -10.07
N LYS A 84 -15.94 22.97 -10.05
CA LYS A 84 -16.54 23.94 -10.97
C LYS A 84 -17.46 24.87 -10.21
N LEU A 85 -17.51 26.12 -10.68
CA LEU A 85 -18.57 27.04 -10.29
C LEU A 85 -19.89 26.55 -10.90
N LEU A 86 -20.92 26.46 -10.08
CA LEU A 86 -22.25 26.02 -10.50
C LEU A 86 -23.18 27.19 -10.72
N GLY A 87 -23.02 28.27 -9.95
CA GLY A 87 -23.87 29.45 -10.08
C GLY A 87 -23.49 30.60 -9.16
N PHE A 88 -24.12 31.71 -9.40
CA PHE A 88 -24.12 32.91 -8.55
C PHE A 88 -25.55 33.26 -8.25
N GLU A 89 -25.92 33.31 -6.98
CA GLU A 89 -27.22 33.77 -6.51
C GLU A 89 -27.06 35.18 -5.98
N ASN A 90 -27.94 36.10 -6.41
CA ASN A 90 -27.96 37.47 -5.92
C ASN A 90 -28.61 37.50 -4.55
N ASP A 91 -27.87 37.86 -3.51
CA ASP A 91 -28.39 38.05 -2.16
C ASP A 91 -28.85 39.50 -1.94
N ARG A 92 -28.11 40.45 -2.45
CA ARG A 92 -28.39 41.88 -2.30
C ARG A 92 -28.04 42.68 -3.52
N THR A 93 -28.95 43.56 -3.94
CA THR A 93 -28.70 44.54 -5.00
C THR A 93 -27.80 45.67 -4.48
N PRO A 94 -26.61 45.91 -5.10
CA PRO A 94 -25.73 46.99 -4.71
C PRO A 94 -26.30 48.35 -5.13
N TYR A 95 -26.10 49.38 -4.29
CA TYR A 95 -26.54 50.72 -4.53
C TYR A 95 -25.38 51.73 -4.47
N GLY A 96 -25.21 52.54 -5.54
CA GLY A 96 -24.08 53.47 -5.65
C GLY A 96 -22.78 52.84 -6.12
N SER A 97 -21.79 53.69 -6.43
CA SER A 97 -20.52 53.27 -7.05
C SER A 97 -19.71 52.34 -6.16
N ASP A 98 -19.67 52.63 -4.86
CA ASP A 98 -18.82 51.87 -3.93
C ASP A 98 -19.40 50.48 -3.64
N GLU A 99 -20.74 50.36 -3.48
CA GLU A 99 -21.36 49.04 -3.34
C GLU A 99 -21.27 48.23 -4.64
N ILE A 100 -21.37 48.83 -5.83
CA ILE A 100 -21.16 48.16 -7.11
C ILE A 100 -19.72 47.67 -7.23
N TYR A 101 -18.76 48.46 -6.78
CA TYR A 101 -17.35 48.07 -6.75
C TYR A 101 -17.15 46.90 -5.77
N ALA A 102 -17.71 46.98 -4.58
CA ALA A 102 -17.66 45.88 -3.59
C ALA A 102 -18.26 44.60 -4.16
N ALA A 103 -19.46 44.64 -4.72
CA ALA A 103 -20.15 43.48 -5.27
C ALA A 103 -19.37 42.80 -6.41
N LYS A 104 -18.78 43.59 -7.33
CA LYS A 104 -17.93 43.06 -8.40
C LYS A 104 -16.66 42.41 -7.85
N THR A 105 -16.05 42.99 -6.81
CA THR A 105 -14.85 42.47 -6.16
C THR A 105 -15.16 41.18 -5.41
N GLU A 106 -16.27 41.17 -4.66
CA GLU A 106 -16.76 39.98 -3.94
C GLU A 106 -16.98 38.81 -4.91
N MET A 107 -17.76 39.01 -5.98
CA MET A 107 -18.01 38.00 -7.00
C MET A 107 -16.70 37.41 -7.56
N LYS A 108 -15.70 38.27 -7.86
CA LYS A 108 -14.39 37.84 -8.36
C LYS A 108 -13.61 37.03 -7.32
N LEU A 109 -13.67 37.41 -6.04
CA LEU A 109 -12.96 36.73 -4.98
C LEU A 109 -13.65 35.42 -4.58
N GLU A 110 -14.98 35.42 -4.53
CA GLU A 110 -15.78 34.23 -4.24
C GLU A 110 -15.69 33.15 -5.32
N SER A 111 -15.41 33.53 -6.57
CA SER A 111 -15.16 32.53 -7.63
C SER A 111 -14.05 31.54 -7.31
N LYS A 112 -13.19 31.83 -6.31
CA LYS A 112 -12.15 30.92 -5.81
C LYS A 112 -12.64 29.86 -4.85
N ILE A 113 -13.92 29.78 -4.56
CA ILE A 113 -14.53 28.73 -3.73
C ILE A 113 -14.22 27.31 -4.22
N VAL A 114 -13.93 27.17 -5.50
CA VAL A 114 -13.58 25.91 -6.17
C VAL A 114 -12.09 25.56 -6.15
N ASP A 115 -11.25 26.43 -5.59
CA ASP A 115 -9.83 26.15 -5.43
C ASP A 115 -9.58 25.39 -4.13
N ALA A 116 -8.79 24.30 -4.20
CA ALA A 116 -8.33 23.56 -3.03
C ALA A 116 -6.99 24.14 -2.56
N THR A 117 -6.88 24.40 -1.26
CA THR A 117 -5.65 24.91 -0.63
C THR A 117 -5.20 24.00 0.50
N ASN A 118 -3.91 24.04 0.82
CA ASN A 118 -3.34 23.18 1.89
C ASN A 118 -3.63 21.68 1.70
N VAL A 119 -3.66 21.21 0.45
CA VAL A 119 -3.99 19.80 0.14
C VAL A 119 -2.95 18.89 0.76
N VAL A 120 -3.41 17.95 1.56
CA VAL A 120 -2.63 16.85 2.15
C VAL A 120 -3.18 15.53 1.60
N ALA A 121 -2.31 14.73 1.01
CA ALA A 121 -2.64 13.38 0.57
C ALA A 121 -2.11 12.37 1.59
N SER A 122 -2.94 11.41 2.01
CA SER A 122 -2.53 10.28 2.84
C SER A 122 -3.00 8.98 2.23
N LEU A 123 -2.11 7.96 2.26
CA LEU A 123 -2.34 6.65 1.68
C LEU A 123 -2.44 5.59 2.78
N SER A 124 -3.42 4.71 2.66
CA SER A 124 -3.61 3.57 3.57
C SER A 124 -4.09 2.34 2.81
N VAL A 125 -4.02 1.20 3.47
CA VAL A 125 -4.47 -0.10 2.96
C VAL A 125 -5.36 -0.79 3.98
N ASP A 126 -6.08 -1.82 3.56
CA ASP A 126 -6.87 -2.65 4.47
C ASP A 126 -5.98 -3.34 5.52
N PRO A 127 -6.47 -3.54 6.75
CA PRO A 127 -5.79 -4.37 7.74
C PRO A 127 -5.57 -5.79 7.21
N GLY A 128 -4.31 -6.24 7.26
CA GLY A 128 -3.92 -7.56 6.73
C GLY A 128 -3.66 -7.59 5.22
N SER A 129 -3.70 -6.45 4.54
CA SER A 129 -3.21 -6.33 3.16
C SER A 129 -1.73 -6.74 3.08
N PRO A 130 -1.31 -7.48 2.03
CA PRO A 130 0.09 -7.79 1.80
C PRO A 130 0.89 -6.59 1.26
N ILE A 131 0.28 -5.42 1.21
CA ILE A 131 0.93 -4.18 0.79
C ILE A 131 1.23 -3.34 2.01
N GLU A 132 2.48 -2.98 2.18
CA GLU A 132 2.94 -2.05 3.22
C GLU A 132 3.15 -0.66 2.63
N VAL A 133 2.50 0.36 3.22
CA VAL A 133 2.74 1.77 2.87
C VAL A 133 3.84 2.32 3.75
N LYS A 134 4.96 2.71 3.15
CA LYS A 134 6.15 3.26 3.85
C LYS A 134 6.01 4.75 4.12
N SER A 135 5.45 5.50 3.18
CA SER A 135 5.20 6.95 3.29
C SER A 135 3.70 7.20 3.40
N VAL A 136 3.24 7.54 4.60
CA VAL A 136 1.79 7.58 4.90
C VAL A 136 1.14 8.89 4.45
N SER A 137 1.85 10.03 4.47
CA SER A 137 1.26 11.35 4.21
C SER A 137 2.22 12.28 3.49
N GLN A 138 1.67 13.13 2.62
CA GLN A 138 2.43 14.10 1.84
C GLN A 138 1.65 15.41 1.67
N GLN A 139 2.35 16.54 1.84
CA GLN A 139 1.84 17.87 1.53
C GLN A 139 1.92 18.12 0.03
N ILE A 140 0.79 18.47 -0.60
CA ILE A 140 0.67 18.70 -2.04
C ILE A 140 0.67 20.20 -2.37
N GLY A 141 0.06 21.00 -1.49
CA GLY A 141 -0.06 22.45 -1.70
C GLY A 141 -1.45 22.85 -2.21
N SER A 142 -1.51 23.86 -3.09
CA SER A 142 -2.78 24.36 -3.62
C SER A 142 -3.00 23.89 -5.05
N ILE A 143 -4.23 23.51 -5.37
CA ILE A 143 -4.64 23.05 -6.69
C ILE A 143 -5.86 23.88 -7.11
N LYS A 144 -5.70 24.76 -8.12
CA LYS A 144 -6.81 25.54 -8.63
C LYS A 144 -7.76 24.70 -9.45
N SER A 145 -8.99 25.18 -9.58
CA SER A 145 -9.98 24.56 -10.44
C SER A 145 -9.44 24.38 -11.87
N GLY A 146 -9.57 23.16 -12.41
CA GLY A 146 -9.11 22.77 -13.74
C GLY A 146 -7.62 22.49 -13.85
N GLU A 147 -6.84 22.59 -12.77
CA GLU A 147 -5.40 22.34 -12.77
C GLU A 147 -5.06 21.03 -12.07
N ASN A 148 -3.89 20.48 -12.40
CA ASN A 148 -3.25 19.38 -11.67
C ASN A 148 -2.35 19.95 -10.58
N ALA A 149 -2.02 19.11 -9.60
CA ALA A 149 -0.95 19.40 -8.65
C ALA A 149 0.36 19.67 -9.38
N LEU A 150 1.17 20.60 -8.87
CA LEU A 150 2.46 20.97 -9.49
C LEU A 150 3.42 19.79 -9.59
N THR A 151 3.34 18.89 -8.63
CA THR A 151 4.12 17.65 -8.59
C THR A 151 3.22 16.51 -8.16
N PRO A 152 3.34 15.32 -8.76
CA PRO A 152 2.63 14.14 -8.31
C PRO A 152 2.92 13.82 -6.85
N ALA A 153 1.92 13.33 -6.13
CA ALA A 153 2.14 12.73 -4.82
C ALA A 153 2.95 11.44 -4.97
N LYS A 154 3.91 11.22 -4.06
CA LYS A 154 4.81 10.05 -4.11
C LYS A 154 4.66 9.22 -2.86
N PHE A 155 4.29 7.98 -3.02
CA PHE A 155 4.16 7.04 -1.92
C PHE A 155 5.01 5.81 -2.15
N ASP A 156 5.90 5.53 -1.23
CA ASP A 156 6.68 4.30 -1.25
C ASP A 156 5.85 3.18 -0.63
N ILE A 157 5.73 2.09 -1.37
CA ILE A 157 5.04 0.89 -0.94
C ILE A 157 5.93 -0.33 -1.11
N LYS A 158 5.68 -1.37 -0.33
CA LYS A 158 6.31 -2.67 -0.47
C LYS A 158 5.25 -3.76 -0.55
N VAL A 159 5.40 -4.66 -1.52
CA VAL A 159 4.61 -5.89 -1.64
C VAL A 159 5.25 -6.97 -0.77
N ASP A 160 4.46 -7.69 0.02
CA ASP A 160 4.94 -8.84 0.78
C ASP A 160 5.44 -9.94 -0.16
N LYS A 161 6.49 -10.64 0.25
CA LYS A 161 7.06 -11.76 -0.50
C LYS A 161 6.05 -12.91 -0.71
N LYS A 162 5.10 -13.08 0.24
CA LYS A 162 4.06 -14.10 0.19
C LYS A 162 2.70 -13.55 -0.22
N ALA A 163 2.66 -12.37 -0.86
CA ALA A 163 1.43 -11.82 -1.38
C ALA A 163 0.81 -12.77 -2.41
N ASN A 164 -0.49 -13.04 -2.30
CA ASN A 164 -1.20 -13.72 -3.38
C ASN A 164 -1.31 -12.78 -4.58
N ALA A 165 -1.37 -13.32 -5.79
CA ALA A 165 -1.68 -12.55 -6.97
C ALA A 165 -3.11 -11.98 -6.90
N GLY A 166 -3.33 -10.81 -7.50
CA GLY A 166 -4.65 -10.19 -7.53
C GLY A 166 -4.64 -8.68 -7.35
N GLU A 167 -5.85 -8.10 -7.31
CA GLU A 167 -6.03 -6.66 -7.10
C GLU A 167 -6.13 -6.32 -5.62
N TYR A 168 -5.44 -5.25 -5.23
CA TYR A 168 -5.46 -4.71 -3.88
C TYR A 168 -5.84 -3.24 -3.89
N ASN A 169 -6.69 -2.85 -2.94
CA ASN A 169 -7.14 -1.48 -2.80
C ASN A 169 -6.16 -0.66 -1.97
N LEU A 170 -5.88 0.53 -2.46
CA LEU A 170 -5.21 1.60 -1.74
C LEU A 170 -6.22 2.72 -1.51
N TYR A 171 -6.36 3.19 -0.28
CA TYR A 171 -7.27 4.27 0.08
C TYR A 171 -6.47 5.57 0.16
N LEU A 172 -6.65 6.41 -0.85
CA LEU A 172 -6.09 7.76 -0.88
C LEU A 172 -7.09 8.71 -0.23
N ASN A 173 -6.69 9.35 0.86
CA ASN A 173 -7.47 10.37 1.53
C ASN A 173 -6.85 11.74 1.28
N LEU A 174 -7.65 12.68 0.76
CA LEU A 174 -7.28 14.04 0.44
C LEU A 174 -7.98 14.99 1.39
N SER A 175 -7.21 15.66 2.25
CA SER A 175 -7.70 16.71 3.14
C SER A 175 -7.25 18.06 2.65
N TYR A 176 -8.13 19.04 2.57
CA TYR A 176 -7.81 20.37 2.07
C TYR A 176 -8.75 21.44 2.62
N ASP A 177 -8.25 22.66 2.58
CA ASP A 177 -9.04 23.85 2.88
C ASP A 177 -9.62 24.42 1.59
N TYR A 178 -10.77 25.08 1.71
CA TYR A 178 -11.38 25.85 0.64
C TYR A 178 -12.01 27.12 1.20
N GLN A 179 -12.08 28.16 0.37
CA GLN A 179 -12.74 29.39 0.72
C GLN A 179 -14.26 29.17 0.73
N LYS A 180 -14.95 29.53 1.82
CA LYS A 180 -16.42 29.45 1.93
C LYS A 180 -17.12 30.71 1.51
N ASN A 181 -16.56 31.84 1.89
CA ASN A 181 -17.19 33.14 1.67
C ASN A 181 -16.14 34.25 1.71
N VAL A 182 -16.41 35.34 1.06
CA VAL A 182 -15.67 36.60 1.12
C VAL A 182 -16.68 37.73 1.27
N GLN A 183 -16.39 38.69 2.12
CA GLN A 183 -17.16 39.92 2.21
C GLN A 183 -16.24 41.12 2.09
N ILE A 184 -16.68 42.13 1.38
CA ILE A 184 -15.95 43.36 1.16
C ILE A 184 -16.45 44.44 2.10
N THR A 185 -15.52 45.06 2.81
CA THR A 185 -15.80 46.20 3.71
C THR A 185 -15.03 47.44 3.27
N ASN A 186 -15.50 48.61 3.69
CA ASN A 186 -14.87 49.90 3.41
C ASN A 186 -14.48 50.07 1.91
N PRO A 187 -15.40 49.82 0.95
CA PRO A 187 -15.08 49.98 -0.47
C PRO A 187 -14.96 51.44 -0.82
N ASP A 188 -13.93 51.79 -1.59
CA ASP A 188 -13.72 53.06 -2.23
C ASP A 188 -13.52 52.83 -3.73
N SER A 189 -14.53 53.12 -4.51
CA SER A 189 -14.53 52.93 -5.96
C SER A 189 -13.62 53.90 -6.73
N VAL A 190 -13.26 55.03 -6.10
CA VAL A 190 -12.35 56.01 -6.71
C VAL A 190 -10.89 55.65 -6.45
N ALA A 191 -10.57 55.35 -5.21
CA ALA A 191 -9.23 54.90 -4.83
C ALA A 191 -8.94 53.44 -5.19
N GLN A 192 -9.97 52.63 -5.55
CA GLN A 192 -9.87 51.19 -5.85
C GLN A 192 -9.32 50.40 -4.64
N THR A 193 -9.75 50.78 -3.43
CA THR A 193 -9.35 50.11 -2.17
C THR A 193 -10.54 49.49 -1.49
N TYR A 194 -10.26 48.47 -0.71
CA TYR A 194 -11.25 47.76 0.13
C TYR A 194 -10.54 46.98 1.21
N ASP A 195 -11.27 46.65 2.24
CA ASP A 195 -10.89 45.62 3.21
C ASP A 195 -11.69 44.34 2.91
N GLU A 196 -11.11 43.17 3.22
CA GLU A 196 -11.76 41.90 2.95
C GLU A 196 -11.78 41.01 4.19
N ASN A 197 -12.88 40.29 4.35
CA ASN A 197 -13.03 39.21 5.33
C ASN A 197 -13.21 37.91 4.57
N ARG A 198 -12.49 36.85 4.95
CA ARG A 198 -12.55 35.53 4.32
C ARG A 198 -12.84 34.45 5.32
N TRP A 199 -13.68 33.52 4.95
CA TRP A 199 -13.99 32.33 5.71
C TRP A 199 -13.54 31.09 4.94
N TYR A 200 -12.91 30.15 5.65
CA TYR A 200 -12.46 28.89 5.11
C TYR A 200 -13.21 27.72 5.75
N GLY A 201 -13.29 26.63 5.03
CA GLY A 201 -13.75 25.33 5.49
C GLY A 201 -12.74 24.27 5.12
N MET A 202 -12.83 23.14 5.78
CA MET A 202 -12.04 21.94 5.50
C MET A 202 -12.94 20.91 4.82
N MET A 203 -12.38 20.20 3.85
CA MET A 203 -13.00 19.04 3.20
C MET A 203 -12.07 17.84 3.22
N ASN A 204 -12.68 16.65 3.25
CA ASN A 204 -11.99 15.37 3.10
C ASN A 204 -12.67 14.61 1.96
N GLN A 205 -11.87 14.11 1.03
CA GLN A 205 -12.31 13.22 -0.04
C GLN A 205 -11.48 11.94 0.01
N SER A 206 -12.13 10.80 -0.12
CA SER A 206 -11.45 9.51 -0.19
C SER A 206 -11.67 8.89 -1.56
N GLN A 207 -10.61 8.32 -2.12
CA GLN A 207 -10.63 7.64 -3.41
C GLN A 207 -9.92 6.30 -3.28
N ILE A 208 -10.46 5.27 -3.94
CA ILE A 208 -9.84 3.96 -4.03
C ILE A 208 -8.98 3.92 -5.29
N LEU A 209 -7.70 3.66 -5.11
CA LEU A 209 -6.76 3.32 -6.18
C LEU A 209 -6.51 1.82 -6.14
N LYS A 210 -6.27 1.21 -7.30
CA LYS A 210 -6.02 -0.22 -7.39
C LYS A 210 -4.61 -0.48 -7.88
N ILE A 211 -3.95 -1.41 -7.23
CA ILE A 211 -2.73 -2.04 -7.73
C ILE A 211 -2.99 -3.53 -7.93
N LYS A 212 -2.22 -4.13 -8.82
CA LYS A 212 -2.27 -5.56 -9.09
C LYS A 212 -0.92 -6.19 -8.75
N VAL A 213 -0.94 -7.20 -7.89
CA VAL A 213 0.20 -8.09 -7.71
C VAL A 213 0.13 -9.13 -8.82
N LYS A 214 1.21 -9.25 -9.59
CA LYS A 214 1.28 -10.17 -10.73
C LYS A 214 1.23 -11.62 -10.29
N ASP A 215 0.67 -12.45 -11.18
CA ASP A 215 0.78 -13.89 -11.07
C ASP A 215 2.27 -14.28 -11.14
N GLN A 216 2.68 -15.29 -10.39
CA GLN A 216 4.04 -15.78 -10.34
C GLN A 216 4.03 -17.28 -10.02
N ALA A 217 4.92 -18.04 -10.64
CA ALA A 217 5.16 -19.41 -10.22
C ALA A 217 5.96 -19.39 -8.91
N ASP A 218 5.57 -20.25 -7.98
CA ASP A 218 6.26 -20.51 -6.72
C ASP A 218 6.41 -22.01 -6.53
N PHE A 219 7.42 -22.44 -5.78
CA PHE A 219 7.72 -23.87 -5.72
C PHE A 219 7.96 -24.36 -4.30
N GLU A 220 7.50 -25.58 -4.07
CA GLU A 220 7.80 -26.33 -2.87
C GLU A 220 8.29 -27.75 -3.21
N ILE A 221 9.14 -28.33 -2.37
CA ILE A 221 9.47 -29.75 -2.43
C ILE A 221 8.43 -30.49 -1.58
N VAL A 222 7.60 -31.30 -2.24
CA VAL A 222 6.50 -32.02 -1.57
C VAL A 222 7.01 -33.33 -0.98
N ASN A 223 7.95 -33.98 -1.70
CA ASN A 223 8.46 -35.29 -1.31
C ASN A 223 9.86 -35.54 -1.90
N THR A 224 10.63 -36.39 -1.23
CA THR A 224 11.89 -36.91 -1.74
C THR A 224 11.92 -38.40 -1.50
N THR A 225 12.21 -39.18 -2.55
CA THR A 225 12.32 -40.65 -2.49
C THR A 225 13.68 -41.12 -2.96
N GLY A 226 14.13 -42.24 -2.38
CA GLY A 226 15.48 -42.76 -2.52
C GLY A 226 16.29 -42.60 -1.25
N SER A 227 17.32 -43.39 -1.10
CA SER A 227 18.26 -43.32 0.04
C SER A 227 19.61 -43.82 -0.41
N ILE A 228 20.69 -43.34 0.18
CA ILE A 228 22.04 -43.57 -0.24
C ILE A 228 22.81 -44.26 0.90
N SER A 229 23.57 -45.31 0.63
CA SER A 229 24.51 -45.87 1.60
C SER A 229 25.82 -45.08 1.60
N PRO A 230 26.54 -44.96 2.74
CA PRO A 230 27.89 -44.38 2.77
C PRO A 230 28.80 -45.02 1.74
N GLY A 231 29.48 -44.20 0.92
CA GLY A 231 30.32 -44.64 -0.19
C GLY A 231 29.56 -45.02 -1.47
N GLY A 232 28.22 -45.07 -1.42
CA GLY A 232 27.34 -45.43 -2.54
C GLY A 232 26.86 -44.25 -3.37
N GLU A 233 26.25 -44.58 -4.52
CA GLU A 233 25.53 -43.66 -5.39
C GLU A 233 24.16 -44.23 -5.68
N ASP A 234 23.12 -43.36 -5.61
CA ASP A 234 21.75 -43.79 -5.92
C ASP A 234 20.96 -42.70 -6.59
N LEU A 235 19.85 -43.10 -7.24
CA LEU A 235 18.94 -42.19 -7.94
C LEU A 235 17.91 -41.62 -6.94
N ILE A 236 18.05 -40.35 -6.66
CA ILE A 236 17.11 -39.61 -5.82
C ILE A 236 16.03 -38.98 -6.68
N GLN A 237 14.78 -39.08 -6.25
CA GLN A 237 13.64 -38.44 -6.90
C GLN A 237 13.12 -37.33 -5.96
N ILE A 238 13.10 -36.11 -6.47
CA ILE A 238 12.62 -34.92 -5.75
C ILE A 238 11.33 -34.49 -6.44
N GLU A 239 10.21 -34.52 -5.72
CA GLU A 239 8.91 -34.07 -6.21
C GLU A 239 8.75 -32.58 -5.93
N VAL A 240 8.71 -31.80 -7.00
CA VAL A 240 8.56 -30.34 -6.98
C VAL A 240 7.13 -29.99 -7.40
N LYS A 241 6.45 -29.15 -6.63
CA LYS A 241 5.11 -28.64 -6.91
C LYS A 241 5.15 -27.15 -7.17
N ASN A 242 4.45 -26.70 -8.20
CA ASN A 242 4.18 -25.29 -8.41
C ASN A 242 3.00 -24.88 -7.53
N THR A 243 3.25 -24.09 -6.49
CA THR A 243 2.25 -23.58 -5.55
C THR A 243 1.76 -22.17 -5.93
N GLY A 244 2.39 -21.57 -6.93
CA GLY A 244 2.01 -20.26 -7.45
C GLY A 244 0.81 -20.29 -8.39
N GLU A 245 0.49 -19.15 -8.96
CA GLU A 245 -0.67 -18.93 -9.84
C GLU A 245 -0.30 -18.94 -11.32
N GLU A 246 0.99 -18.91 -11.65
CA GLU A 246 1.50 -18.87 -13.02
C GLU A 246 2.07 -20.20 -13.48
N GLU A 247 1.89 -20.51 -14.77
CA GLU A 247 2.54 -21.66 -15.40
C GLU A 247 4.04 -21.44 -15.56
N ALA A 248 4.83 -22.39 -15.06
CA ALA A 248 6.28 -22.38 -15.23
C ALA A 248 6.65 -23.24 -16.45
N ARG A 249 7.37 -22.65 -17.41
CA ARG A 249 7.83 -23.32 -18.66
C ARG A 249 9.33 -23.61 -18.62
N ASN A 250 9.75 -24.57 -19.42
CA ASN A 250 11.19 -24.94 -19.54
C ASN A 250 11.88 -25.10 -18.19
N VAL A 251 11.17 -25.73 -17.24
CA VAL A 251 11.58 -25.83 -15.84
C VAL A 251 12.80 -26.76 -15.70
N LYS A 252 13.77 -26.31 -14.91
CA LYS A 252 14.97 -27.05 -14.55
C LYS A 252 15.18 -26.97 -13.03
N ALA A 253 15.33 -28.10 -12.39
CA ALA A 253 15.80 -28.16 -11.01
C ALA A 253 17.32 -28.15 -11.01
N ILE A 254 17.92 -27.15 -10.39
CA ILE A 254 19.37 -27.02 -10.17
C ILE A 254 19.64 -27.49 -8.75
N ILE A 255 20.41 -28.55 -8.60
CA ILE A 255 20.64 -29.27 -7.36
C ILE A 255 22.10 -29.12 -6.95
N ASN A 256 22.32 -28.58 -5.78
CA ASN A 256 23.65 -28.27 -5.26
C ASN A 256 23.88 -28.97 -3.90
N PRO A 257 24.29 -30.26 -3.92
CA PRO A 257 24.62 -30.96 -2.70
C PRO A 257 25.90 -30.37 -2.09
N SER A 258 25.98 -30.43 -0.75
CA SER A 258 27.18 -30.12 0.03
C SER A 258 27.75 -31.37 0.67
N ASP A 259 29.04 -31.33 1.04
CA ASP A 259 29.68 -32.43 1.77
C ASP A 259 28.83 -32.93 2.93
N PRO A 260 28.68 -34.24 3.10
CA PRO A 260 29.37 -35.33 2.41
C PRO A 260 28.64 -35.87 1.16
N LEU A 261 27.67 -35.13 0.61
CA LEU A 261 26.97 -35.51 -0.62
C LEU A 261 27.53 -34.78 -1.82
N SER A 262 27.53 -35.43 -2.97
CA SER A 262 27.98 -34.87 -4.25
C SER A 262 27.16 -35.40 -5.43
N THR A 263 27.23 -34.72 -6.57
CA THR A 263 26.59 -35.16 -7.81
C THR A 263 27.47 -34.83 -9.00
N THR A 264 27.40 -35.64 -10.04
CA THR A 264 28.06 -35.38 -11.33
C THR A 264 27.15 -34.64 -12.31
N ASP A 265 25.86 -34.68 -12.09
CA ASP A 265 24.85 -34.00 -12.90
C ASP A 265 23.95 -33.17 -11.95
N SER A 266 24.16 -31.87 -11.97
CA SER A 266 23.48 -30.94 -11.05
C SER A 266 22.14 -30.41 -11.57
N THR A 267 21.66 -30.88 -12.75
CA THR A 267 20.46 -30.31 -13.37
C THR A 267 19.52 -31.39 -13.87
N ALA A 268 18.24 -31.30 -13.43
CA ALA A 268 17.17 -32.13 -13.92
C ALA A 268 16.13 -31.31 -14.69
N PHE A 269 15.71 -31.78 -15.87
CA PHE A 269 14.66 -31.13 -16.67
C PHE A 269 13.27 -31.61 -16.22
N LEU A 270 12.35 -30.68 -16.00
CA LEU A 270 10.99 -30.94 -15.50
C LEU A 270 9.90 -30.55 -16.51
N SER A 271 10.27 -30.00 -17.68
CA SER A 271 9.34 -29.53 -18.73
C SER A 271 8.49 -28.33 -18.25
N THR A 272 7.18 -28.40 -18.37
CA THR A 272 6.22 -27.37 -17.93
C THR A 272 5.50 -27.85 -16.70
N ILE A 273 5.35 -26.96 -15.70
CA ILE A 273 4.63 -27.24 -14.45
C ILE A 273 3.51 -26.20 -14.30
N PRO A 274 2.26 -26.55 -14.63
CA PRO A 274 1.11 -25.67 -14.38
C PRO A 274 0.88 -25.39 -12.89
N PRO A 275 0.12 -24.34 -12.54
CA PRO A 275 -0.31 -24.10 -11.17
C PRO A 275 -0.92 -25.32 -10.50
N GLY A 276 -0.50 -25.59 -9.25
CA GLY A 276 -0.96 -26.72 -8.45
C GLY A 276 -0.43 -28.09 -8.86
N SER A 277 0.31 -28.18 -10.00
CA SER A 277 0.84 -29.44 -10.53
C SER A 277 2.22 -29.78 -9.97
N THR A 278 2.59 -31.09 -10.03
CA THR A 278 3.87 -31.60 -9.57
C THR A 278 4.70 -32.16 -10.75
N ALA A 279 6.02 -32.13 -10.58
CA ALA A 279 6.98 -32.80 -11.45
C ALA A 279 8.09 -33.46 -10.65
N ILE A 280 8.70 -34.52 -11.18
CA ILE A 280 9.70 -35.31 -10.48
C ILE A 280 11.08 -35.06 -11.10
N ALA A 281 11.97 -34.43 -10.36
CA ALA A 281 13.39 -34.33 -10.69
C ALA A 281 14.08 -35.63 -10.29
N LYS A 282 14.80 -36.24 -11.22
CA LYS A 282 15.60 -37.44 -10.97
C LYS A 282 17.08 -37.10 -11.10
N ILE A 283 17.82 -37.33 -10.04
CA ILE A 283 19.23 -36.99 -9.97
C ILE A 283 20.04 -38.09 -9.28
N LYS A 284 21.21 -38.34 -9.74
CA LYS A 284 22.15 -39.27 -9.06
C LYS A 284 22.94 -38.50 -8.01
N ILE A 285 22.87 -38.99 -6.78
CA ILE A 285 23.63 -38.43 -5.67
C ILE A 285 24.56 -39.49 -5.12
N LYS A 286 25.80 -39.10 -4.84
CA LYS A 286 26.82 -39.92 -4.22
C LYS A 286 27.07 -39.45 -2.80
N ALA A 287 27.14 -40.37 -1.84
CA ALA A 287 27.60 -40.11 -0.50
C ALA A 287 29.06 -40.52 -0.30
N ASP A 288 29.80 -39.74 0.47
CA ASP A 288 31.16 -40.10 0.87
C ASP A 288 31.14 -41.38 1.73
N SER A 289 32.22 -42.15 1.73
CA SER A 289 32.35 -43.37 2.54
C SER A 289 32.28 -43.11 4.04
N GLU A 290 32.62 -41.92 4.49
CA GLU A 290 32.56 -41.46 5.87
C GLU A 290 31.27 -40.72 6.20
N ALA A 291 30.31 -40.66 5.26
CA ALA A 291 29.02 -39.99 5.49
C ALA A 291 28.26 -40.65 6.66
N VAL A 292 27.85 -39.83 7.62
CA VAL A 292 27.09 -40.30 8.79
C VAL A 292 25.64 -40.56 8.37
N PRO A 293 25.06 -41.73 8.74
CA PRO A 293 23.65 -42.03 8.47
C PRO A 293 22.72 -41.02 9.15
N LYS A 294 22.05 -40.17 8.37
CA LYS A 294 21.05 -39.16 8.79
C LYS A 294 20.38 -38.55 7.58
N MET A 295 19.42 -37.65 7.83
CA MET A 295 18.85 -36.79 6.79
C MET A 295 19.79 -35.61 6.50
N TYR A 296 20.03 -35.36 5.23
CA TYR A 296 20.78 -34.22 4.73
C TYR A 296 19.84 -33.33 3.88
N GLY A 297 19.94 -32.04 4.04
CA GLY A 297 19.25 -31.08 3.15
C GLY A 297 20.14 -30.80 1.92
N ILE A 298 19.57 -30.87 0.74
CA ILE A 298 20.25 -30.50 -0.50
C ILE A 298 19.62 -29.22 -1.04
N ASP A 299 20.45 -28.19 -1.24
CA ASP A 299 20.02 -26.94 -1.85
C ASP A 299 19.53 -27.18 -3.27
N THR A 300 18.31 -26.77 -3.53
CA THR A 300 17.65 -26.93 -4.83
C THR A 300 17.02 -25.61 -5.25
N VAL A 301 17.37 -25.15 -6.46
CA VAL A 301 16.80 -23.94 -7.06
C VAL A 301 16.06 -24.32 -8.34
N ILE A 302 14.84 -23.82 -8.51
CA ILE A 302 14.06 -24.06 -9.71
C ILE A 302 14.23 -22.86 -10.65
N ARG A 303 14.84 -23.11 -11.80
CA ARG A 303 14.89 -22.16 -12.92
C ARG A 303 13.72 -22.44 -13.84
N TYR A 304 12.99 -21.40 -14.25
CA TYR A 304 11.85 -21.53 -15.14
C TYR A 304 11.75 -20.32 -16.08
N GLU A 305 10.90 -20.44 -17.09
CA GLU A 305 10.50 -19.34 -17.97
C GLU A 305 9.05 -19.02 -17.72
N THR A 306 8.72 -17.72 -17.64
CA THR A 306 7.32 -17.24 -17.56
C THR A 306 6.61 -17.46 -18.91
N PRO A 307 5.27 -17.34 -18.96
CA PRO A 307 4.54 -17.36 -20.24
C PRO A 307 5.01 -16.31 -21.24
N GLU A 308 5.54 -15.17 -20.77
CA GLU A 308 6.09 -14.07 -21.57
C GLU A 308 7.52 -14.38 -22.09
N GLY A 309 8.18 -15.40 -21.54
CA GLY A 309 9.52 -15.83 -21.93
C GLY A 309 10.65 -15.31 -21.06
N ASP A 310 10.32 -14.65 -19.94
CA ASP A 310 11.32 -14.19 -18.98
C ASP A 310 11.85 -15.35 -18.14
N ILE A 311 13.17 -15.31 -17.84
CA ILE A 311 13.82 -16.33 -17.04
C ILE A 311 13.81 -15.92 -15.57
N ASN A 312 13.21 -16.77 -14.75
CA ASN A 312 13.12 -16.59 -13.31
C ASN A 312 13.69 -17.78 -12.53
N TYR A 313 13.94 -17.54 -11.24
CA TYR A 313 14.47 -18.51 -10.29
C TYR A 313 13.62 -18.51 -9.02
N SER A 314 13.41 -19.69 -8.45
CA SER A 314 12.81 -19.83 -7.12
C SER A 314 13.80 -19.37 -6.05
N ASP A 315 13.28 -19.21 -4.82
CA ASP A 315 14.12 -19.29 -3.63
C ASP A 315 14.84 -20.64 -3.55
N THR A 316 15.89 -20.71 -2.72
CA THR A 316 16.54 -21.97 -2.41
C THR A 316 15.61 -22.85 -1.58
N LEU A 317 15.27 -24.01 -2.11
CA LEU A 317 14.48 -25.04 -1.46
C LEU A 317 15.42 -26.10 -0.86
N GLN A 318 14.98 -26.78 0.19
CA GLN A 318 15.75 -27.86 0.82
C GLN A 318 15.12 -29.20 0.50
N ALA A 319 15.85 -30.04 -0.29
CA ALA A 319 15.44 -31.41 -0.56
C ALA A 319 16.03 -32.36 0.51
N PRO A 320 15.19 -32.98 1.36
CA PRO A 320 15.69 -33.91 2.36
C PRO A 320 16.10 -35.24 1.72
N VAL A 321 17.34 -35.64 1.87
CA VAL A 321 17.86 -36.93 1.38
C VAL A 321 18.41 -37.76 2.53
N GLU A 322 17.99 -39.02 2.60
CA GLU A 322 18.38 -39.91 3.64
C GLU A 322 19.66 -40.68 3.28
N VAL A 323 20.68 -40.61 4.14
CA VAL A 323 21.81 -41.53 4.12
C VAL A 323 21.52 -42.62 5.15
N LYS A 324 21.37 -43.88 4.68
CA LYS A 324 21.08 -45.04 5.49
C LYS A 324 22.35 -45.80 5.84
N GLU A 325 22.35 -46.51 6.96
CA GLU A 325 23.41 -47.50 7.25
C GLU A 325 23.47 -48.55 6.15
N ALA A 326 24.67 -48.89 5.71
CA ALA A 326 24.89 -49.99 4.77
C ALA A 326 24.31 -51.29 5.37
N GLY A 327 23.43 -51.94 4.61
CA GLY A 327 22.83 -53.20 5.02
C GLY A 327 23.90 -54.25 5.34
N PHE A 328 23.58 -55.22 6.21
CA PHE A 328 24.51 -56.26 6.63
C PHE A 328 25.11 -57.03 5.44
N PHE A 329 24.38 -57.20 4.33
CA PHE A 329 24.85 -57.85 3.12
C PHE A 329 25.77 -56.97 2.27
N GLU A 330 25.55 -55.65 2.20
CA GLU A 330 26.45 -54.69 1.52
C GLU A 330 27.79 -54.58 2.24
N ARG A 331 27.83 -54.66 3.56
CA ARG A 331 29.05 -54.72 4.37
C ARG A 331 29.86 -56.00 4.14
N LEU A 332 29.23 -57.10 3.76
CA LEU A 332 29.89 -58.40 3.55
C LEU A 332 30.35 -58.63 2.12
N PHE A 333 29.71 -58.08 1.13
CA PHE A 333 29.95 -58.35 -0.30
C PHE A 333 30.34 -57.09 -1.13
N GLY A 334 30.43 -55.93 -0.51
CA GLY A 334 30.89 -54.68 -1.17
C GLY A 334 32.38 -54.62 -1.52
N TRP A 335 33.08 -55.75 -1.47
CA TRP A 335 34.49 -55.92 -1.82
C TRP A 335 34.71 -56.80 -3.04
N ILE A 336 33.69 -57.16 -3.80
CA ILE A 336 33.80 -57.96 -5.03
C ILE A 336 33.50 -57.09 -6.24
#